data_d483666ce9a8c78d2c5a24ab8b75243f
#
_entry.id   d483666ce9a8c78d2c5a24ab8b75243f
#
_cell.length_a   1.000
_cell.length_b   1.000
_cell.length_c   1.000
_cell.angle_alpha   90.00
_cell.angle_beta   90.00
_cell.angle_gamma   90.00
#
_symmetry.space_group_name_H-M   'P 1'
#
loop_
_entity.id
_entity.type
_entity.pdbx_description
1 polymer ?
#
loop_
_entity_poly.entity_id
_entity_poly.type
_entity_poly.pdbx_seq_one_letter_code
_entity_poly.pdbx_strand_id
1 'polypeptide(L)'
;QWSPWHGAQTAVLSSLTKITCMGGKPSECRLSFQEFFGRAVNEKTWGYPAAALLGSIDAQNAMGTASIGGKDSMSGTFEDINVPHTLVSFAVTSDDVKNITSGSFKKEGSNVYLVTVPYSKELAPDFETFTSNSNTLYELNSNKKILAMYPVCAGGIAEAVTKMAMGNRIGIKIENI
;
A
#
# COMPACT_ATOMS: atom_id res chain seq x y z
N GLN A 1 -11.78 -6.32 4.89
CA GLN A 1 -13.17 -6.85 4.88
C GLN A 1 -13.66 -7.22 6.28
N TRP A 2 -12.87 -7.98 7.07
CA TRP A 2 -13.24 -8.39 8.44
C TRP A 2 -13.12 -7.26 9.48
N SER A 3 -12.27 -6.27 9.25
CA SER A 3 -12.12 -5.08 10.08
C SER A 3 -11.90 -3.85 9.20
N PRO A 4 -12.93 -3.03 8.97
CA PRO A 4 -12.83 -1.85 8.13
C PRO A 4 -11.74 -0.86 8.60
N TRP A 5 -11.55 -0.70 9.90
CA TRP A 5 -10.53 0.18 10.47
C TRP A 5 -9.10 -0.27 10.09
N HIS A 6 -8.76 -1.56 10.32
CA HIS A 6 -7.45 -2.11 9.93
C HIS A 6 -7.28 -2.16 8.40
N GLY A 7 -8.36 -2.49 7.70
CA GLY A 7 -8.37 -2.54 6.24
C GLY A 7 -8.05 -1.18 5.61
N ALA A 8 -8.59 -0.10 6.18
CA ALA A 8 -8.33 1.26 5.72
C ALA A 8 -6.86 1.67 5.96
N GLN A 9 -6.31 1.40 7.14
CA GLN A 9 -4.88 1.63 7.42
C GLN A 9 -3.99 0.89 6.41
N THR A 10 -4.26 -0.39 6.21
CA THR A 10 -3.50 -1.22 5.27
C THR A 10 -3.64 -0.74 3.83
N ALA A 11 -4.82 -0.27 3.41
CA ALA A 11 -5.04 0.28 2.08
C ALA A 11 -4.18 1.54 1.83
N VAL A 12 -4.11 2.44 2.82
CA VAL A 12 -3.24 3.63 2.75
C VAL A 12 -1.77 3.21 2.61
N LEU A 13 -1.27 2.34 3.49
CA LEU A 13 0.10 1.86 3.42
C LEU A 13 0.39 1.17 2.08
N SER A 14 -0.53 0.35 1.59
CA SER A 14 -0.36 -0.36 0.31
C SER A 14 -0.23 0.60 -0.87
N SER A 15 -1.00 1.68 -0.91
CA SER A 15 -0.89 2.68 -1.97
C SER A 15 0.44 3.45 -1.88
N LEU A 16 0.87 3.84 -0.68
CA LEU A 16 2.15 4.52 -0.46
C LEU A 16 3.36 3.60 -0.72
N THR A 17 3.27 2.31 -0.38
CA THR A 17 4.29 1.31 -0.74
C THR A 17 4.49 1.23 -2.25
N LYS A 18 3.41 1.25 -3.02
CA LYS A 18 3.50 1.25 -4.49
C LYS A 18 4.20 2.49 -5.02
N ILE A 19 3.91 3.66 -4.46
CA ILE A 19 4.62 4.91 -4.80
C ILE A 19 6.11 4.80 -4.47
N THR A 20 6.46 4.32 -3.28
CA THR A 20 7.86 4.09 -2.89
C THR A 20 8.58 3.17 -3.88
N CYS A 21 7.93 2.06 -4.25
CA CYS A 21 8.49 1.09 -5.20
C CYS A 21 8.63 1.64 -6.64
N MET A 22 7.90 2.69 -6.98
CA MET A 22 8.05 3.41 -8.25
C MET A 22 9.12 4.50 -8.18
N GLY A 23 9.68 4.76 -7.01
CA GLY A 23 10.71 5.77 -6.78
C GLY A 23 10.17 7.12 -6.30
N GLY A 24 8.86 7.24 -6.04
CA GLY A 24 8.25 8.46 -5.51
C GLY A 24 8.39 8.59 -3.99
N LYS A 25 8.25 9.80 -3.49
CA LYS A 25 8.36 10.14 -2.07
C LYS A 25 7.00 10.13 -1.40
N PRO A 26 6.72 9.23 -0.43
CA PRO A 26 5.41 9.12 0.21
C PRO A 26 4.92 10.39 0.88
N SER A 27 5.80 11.16 1.53
CA SER A 27 5.44 12.41 2.21
C SER A 27 4.93 13.52 1.26
N GLU A 28 5.17 13.39 -0.04
CA GLU A 28 4.70 14.34 -1.07
C GLU A 28 3.44 13.86 -1.80
N CYS A 29 2.94 12.68 -1.41
CA CYS A 29 1.74 12.13 -1.99
C CYS A 29 0.47 12.89 -1.58
N ARG A 30 -0.54 12.77 -2.43
CA ARG A 30 -1.93 13.05 -2.08
C ARG A 30 -2.73 11.78 -2.32
N LEU A 31 -3.72 11.56 -1.45
CA LEU A 31 -4.57 10.38 -1.49
C LEU A 31 -5.94 10.72 -2.06
N SER A 32 -6.58 9.72 -2.62
CA SER A 32 -8.00 9.74 -2.96
C SER A 32 -8.59 8.39 -2.59
N PHE A 33 -9.80 8.40 -2.00
CA PHE A 33 -10.43 7.17 -1.55
C PHE A 33 -11.71 6.88 -2.33
N GLN A 34 -11.96 5.59 -2.53
CA GLN A 34 -13.28 5.10 -2.94
C GLN A 34 -13.73 4.04 -1.95
N GLU A 35 -14.93 4.21 -1.44
CA GLU A 35 -15.53 3.29 -0.47
C GLU A 35 -16.78 2.63 -1.05
N PHE A 36 -16.94 1.35 -0.71
CA PHE A 36 -18.08 0.54 -1.11
C PHE A 36 -18.59 -0.24 0.10
N PHE A 37 -19.84 0.02 0.47
CA PHE A 37 -20.52 -0.64 1.57
C PHE A 37 -21.91 -1.09 1.14
N GLY A 38 -22.41 -2.14 1.80
CA GLY A 38 -23.81 -2.54 1.70
C GLY A 38 -24.72 -1.43 2.21
N ARG A 39 -26.04 -1.61 2.06
CA ARG A 39 -27.02 -0.61 2.50
C ARG A 39 -26.90 -0.36 4.00
N ALA A 40 -26.71 0.90 4.37
CA ALA A 40 -26.64 1.35 5.76
C ALA A 40 -28.05 1.65 6.30
N VAL A 41 -28.60 0.73 7.06
CA VAL A 41 -29.99 0.78 7.56
C VAL A 41 -30.10 0.79 9.08
N ASN A 42 -29.02 0.56 9.81
CA ASN A 42 -28.97 0.55 11.26
C ASN A 42 -27.58 0.95 11.77
N GLU A 43 -27.43 1.10 13.08
CA GLU A 43 -26.19 1.55 13.72
C GLU A 43 -24.97 0.69 13.34
N LYS A 44 -25.14 -0.63 13.31
CA LYS A 44 -24.05 -1.55 12.94
C LYS A 44 -23.58 -1.34 11.51
N THR A 45 -24.52 -1.20 10.57
CA THR A 45 -24.17 -1.00 9.16
C THR A 45 -23.60 0.38 8.87
N TRP A 46 -23.97 1.40 9.64
CA TRP A 46 -23.29 2.71 9.64
C TRP A 46 -21.91 2.68 10.31
N GLY A 47 -21.71 1.76 11.27
CA GLY A 47 -20.44 1.58 11.95
C GLY A 47 -19.30 1.14 11.01
N TYR A 48 -19.59 0.41 9.94
CA TYR A 48 -18.55 -0.06 9.00
C TYR A 48 -17.86 1.08 8.24
N PRO A 49 -18.58 1.99 7.55
CA PRO A 49 -17.94 3.14 6.91
C PRO A 49 -17.29 4.08 7.93
N ALA A 50 -17.91 4.29 9.09
CA ALA A 50 -17.30 5.09 10.15
C ALA A 50 -15.95 4.51 10.62
N ALA A 51 -15.87 3.19 10.80
CA ALA A 51 -14.61 2.53 11.18
C ALA A 51 -13.55 2.63 10.07
N ALA A 52 -13.92 2.50 8.80
CA ALA A 52 -13.01 2.68 7.68
C ALA A 52 -12.49 4.13 7.61
N LEU A 53 -13.39 5.10 7.76
CA LEU A 53 -13.01 6.52 7.80
C LEU A 53 -12.01 6.79 8.93
N LEU A 54 -12.28 6.33 10.15
CA LEU A 54 -11.37 6.52 11.29
C LEU A 54 -10.00 5.85 11.04
N GLY A 55 -9.97 4.63 10.51
CA GLY A 55 -8.72 3.96 10.17
C GLY A 55 -7.92 4.70 9.09
N SER A 56 -8.60 5.29 8.10
CA SER A 56 -7.94 6.11 7.09
C SER A 56 -7.40 7.43 7.66
N ILE A 57 -8.12 8.04 8.60
CA ILE A 57 -7.68 9.27 9.29
C ILE A 57 -6.44 8.98 10.14
N ASP A 58 -6.43 7.88 10.90
CA ASP A 58 -5.27 7.48 11.70
C ASP A 58 -4.03 7.33 10.82
N ALA A 59 -4.16 6.62 9.69
CA ALA A 59 -3.05 6.44 8.75
C ALA A 59 -2.60 7.77 8.13
N GLN A 60 -3.53 8.64 7.70
CA GLN A 60 -3.22 9.95 7.14
C GLN A 60 -2.48 10.83 8.14
N ASN A 61 -2.94 10.87 9.39
CA ASN A 61 -2.30 11.66 10.44
C ASN A 61 -0.90 11.15 10.75
N ALA A 62 -0.75 9.83 10.90
CA ALA A 62 0.55 9.21 11.19
C ALA A 62 1.56 9.40 10.06
N MET A 63 1.10 9.38 8.81
CA MET A 63 1.95 9.52 7.62
C MET A 63 2.14 10.97 7.15
N GLY A 64 1.39 11.92 7.71
CA GLY A 64 1.39 13.31 7.25
C GLY A 64 0.91 13.47 5.79
N THR A 65 0.07 12.56 5.31
CA THR A 65 -0.36 12.50 3.90
C THR A 65 -1.88 12.64 3.81
N ALA A 66 -2.34 13.73 3.19
CA ALA A 66 -3.76 14.05 3.13
C ALA A 66 -4.47 13.47 1.91
N SER A 67 -5.73 13.07 2.09
CA SER A 67 -6.64 12.84 0.98
C SER A 67 -7.17 14.17 0.44
N ILE A 68 -7.25 14.28 -0.88
CA ILE A 68 -7.75 15.46 -1.59
C ILE A 68 -9.19 15.29 -2.09
N GLY A 69 -9.75 14.11 -1.92
CA GLY A 69 -11.10 13.80 -2.33
C GLY A 69 -11.38 12.31 -2.30
N GLY A 70 -12.56 11.96 -2.72
CA GLY A 70 -12.99 10.57 -2.75
C GLY A 70 -14.46 10.45 -3.12
N LYS A 71 -14.96 9.24 -2.99
CA LYS A 71 -16.36 8.89 -3.31
C LYS A 71 -16.79 7.69 -2.48
N ASP A 72 -17.96 7.79 -1.88
CA ASP A 72 -18.56 6.71 -1.09
C ASP A 72 -19.77 6.11 -1.80
N SER A 73 -19.92 4.81 -1.66
CA SER A 73 -21.10 4.06 -2.07
C SER A 73 -21.66 3.30 -0.87
N MET A 74 -22.82 3.74 -0.38
CA MET A 74 -23.50 3.18 0.81
C MET A 74 -24.73 2.33 0.44
N SER A 75 -24.84 1.89 -0.79
CA SER A 75 -26.01 1.15 -1.29
C SER A 75 -25.60 -0.05 -2.14
N GLY A 76 -24.46 -0.65 -1.87
CA GLY A 76 -23.95 -1.83 -2.58
C GLY A 76 -24.68 -3.11 -2.18
N THR A 77 -26.01 -3.10 -2.25
CA THR A 77 -26.87 -4.24 -1.96
C THR A 77 -27.81 -4.47 -3.14
N PHE A 78 -27.82 -5.68 -3.65
CA PHE A 78 -28.77 -6.13 -4.67
C PHE A 78 -29.40 -7.43 -4.19
N GLU A 79 -30.71 -7.40 -3.93
CA GLU A 79 -31.46 -8.49 -3.29
C GLU A 79 -30.79 -8.91 -1.95
N ASP A 80 -30.28 -10.10 -1.84
CA ASP A 80 -29.55 -10.68 -0.70
C ASP A 80 -28.02 -10.59 -0.82
N ILE A 81 -27.50 -10.07 -1.95
CA ILE A 81 -26.08 -9.89 -2.19
C ILE A 81 -25.63 -8.52 -1.71
N ASN A 82 -24.64 -8.50 -0.83
CA ASN A 82 -24.01 -7.27 -0.36
C ASN A 82 -22.57 -7.17 -0.87
N VAL A 83 -22.18 -5.97 -1.30
CA VAL A 83 -20.77 -5.70 -1.59
C VAL A 83 -19.94 -5.89 -0.31
N PRO A 84 -18.80 -6.57 -0.37
CA PRO A 84 -17.86 -6.62 0.75
C PRO A 84 -17.39 -5.22 1.14
N HIS A 85 -17.25 -4.95 2.43
CA HIS A 85 -16.74 -3.66 2.91
C HIS A 85 -15.37 -3.41 2.32
N THR A 86 -15.25 -2.37 1.50
CA THR A 86 -14.04 -2.12 0.72
C THR A 86 -13.69 -0.63 0.75
N LEU A 87 -12.44 -0.33 1.12
CA LEU A 87 -11.83 0.97 0.90
C LEU A 87 -10.68 0.79 -0.08
N VAL A 88 -10.73 1.53 -1.18
CA VAL A 88 -9.67 1.61 -2.18
C VAL A 88 -8.92 2.92 -1.98
N SER A 89 -7.62 2.83 -1.75
CA SER A 89 -6.73 3.99 -1.65
C SER A 89 -5.97 4.17 -2.97
N PHE A 90 -6.04 5.37 -3.50
CA PHE A 90 -5.21 5.83 -4.60
C PHE A 90 -4.20 6.83 -4.05
N ALA A 91 -2.94 6.72 -4.47
CA ALA A 91 -1.90 7.68 -4.15
C ALA A 91 -1.35 8.28 -5.44
N VAL A 92 -1.11 9.57 -5.44
CA VAL A 92 -0.49 10.31 -6.54
C VAL A 92 0.61 11.20 -6.00
N THR A 93 1.71 11.27 -6.72
CA THR A 93 2.83 12.18 -6.47
C THR A 93 3.47 12.59 -7.78
N SER A 94 4.32 13.60 -7.74
CA SER A 94 5.21 13.96 -8.85
C SER A 94 6.65 13.87 -8.36
N ASP A 95 7.55 13.45 -9.25
CA ASP A 95 8.99 13.38 -8.97
C ASP A 95 9.78 13.56 -10.27
N ASP A 96 11.09 13.72 -10.16
CA ASP A 96 11.97 13.76 -11.31
C ASP A 96 11.99 12.39 -12.00
N VAL A 97 11.83 12.38 -13.32
CA VAL A 97 11.80 11.15 -14.12
C VAL A 97 13.03 10.26 -13.90
N LYS A 98 14.18 10.84 -13.54
CA LYS A 98 15.39 10.09 -13.21
C LYS A 98 15.26 9.23 -11.95
N ASN A 99 14.31 9.51 -11.06
CA ASN A 99 14.06 8.77 -9.83
C ASN A 99 13.10 7.59 -10.06
N ILE A 100 12.44 7.53 -11.21
CA ILE A 100 11.54 6.43 -11.51
C ILE A 100 12.33 5.13 -11.60
N THR A 101 11.86 4.11 -10.91
CA THR A 101 12.40 2.75 -10.97
C THR A 101 11.32 1.75 -11.36
N SER A 102 11.71 0.62 -11.91
CA SER A 102 10.78 -0.43 -12.29
C SER A 102 11.00 -1.70 -11.47
N GLY A 103 9.96 -2.54 -11.41
CA GLY A 103 9.95 -3.72 -10.57
C GLY A 103 10.77 -4.91 -11.09
N SER A 104 11.34 -4.88 -12.31
CA SER A 104 12.06 -6.03 -12.85
C SER A 104 13.52 -6.08 -12.40
N PHE A 105 14.06 -7.25 -12.10
CA PHE A 105 15.49 -7.43 -11.85
C PHE A 105 16.33 -6.90 -13.02
N LYS A 106 17.45 -6.24 -12.73
CA LYS A 106 18.28 -5.55 -13.72
C LYS A 106 19.61 -6.22 -13.99
N LYS A 107 20.18 -6.90 -12.99
CA LYS A 107 21.53 -7.44 -13.06
C LYS A 107 21.64 -8.73 -12.26
N GLU A 108 22.22 -9.74 -12.86
CA GLU A 108 22.57 -11.01 -12.21
C GLU A 108 23.58 -10.80 -11.07
N GLY A 109 23.51 -11.63 -10.05
CA GLY A 109 24.38 -11.55 -8.88
C GLY A 109 24.08 -10.39 -7.91
N SER A 110 22.97 -9.67 -8.13
CA SER A 110 22.53 -8.63 -7.20
C SER A 110 21.84 -9.24 -5.97
N ASN A 111 22.09 -8.66 -4.79
CA ASN A 111 21.36 -9.04 -3.59
C ASN A 111 19.92 -8.54 -3.63
N VAL A 112 19.01 -9.32 -3.07
CA VAL A 112 17.59 -8.99 -2.90
C VAL A 112 17.30 -8.89 -1.41
N TYR A 113 16.67 -7.82 -1.00
CA TYR A 113 16.30 -7.55 0.38
C TYR A 113 14.79 -7.47 0.52
N LEU A 114 14.26 -8.09 1.57
CA LEU A 114 12.88 -7.93 2.00
C LEU A 114 12.82 -6.83 3.07
N VAL A 115 12.09 -5.77 2.80
CA VAL A 115 11.84 -4.70 3.76
C VAL A 115 10.43 -4.89 4.32
N THR A 116 10.32 -5.01 5.63
CA THR A 116 9.06 -5.29 6.33
C THR A 116 8.67 -4.17 7.27
N VAL A 117 7.38 -4.07 7.53
CA VAL A 117 6.81 -3.23 8.58
C VAL A 117 6.18 -4.13 9.62
N PRO A 118 6.56 -4.02 10.90
CA PRO A 118 5.95 -4.81 11.95
C PRO A 118 4.51 -4.37 12.21
N TYR A 119 3.75 -5.26 12.83
CA TYR A 119 2.40 -5.01 13.30
C TYR A 119 2.34 -5.14 14.82
N SER A 120 1.54 -4.31 15.46
CA SER A 120 1.26 -4.42 16.90
C SER A 120 0.49 -5.72 17.19
N LYS A 121 0.30 -6.02 18.49
CA LYS A 121 -0.55 -7.13 18.92
C LYS A 121 -2.01 -6.97 18.47
N GLU A 122 -2.44 -5.74 18.32
CA GLU A 122 -3.77 -5.35 17.83
C GLU A 122 -3.84 -5.32 16.30
N LEU A 123 -2.80 -5.78 15.61
CA LEU A 123 -2.70 -5.81 14.14
C LEU A 123 -2.69 -4.44 13.46
N ALA A 124 -2.37 -3.38 14.19
CA ALA A 124 -2.12 -2.07 13.60
C ALA A 124 -0.68 -2.00 13.06
N PRO A 125 -0.45 -1.44 11.85
CA PRO A 125 0.88 -1.32 11.30
C PRO A 125 1.71 -0.27 12.06
N ASP A 126 3.01 -0.49 12.15
CA ASP A 126 3.96 0.50 12.70
C ASP A 126 4.25 1.57 11.64
N PHE A 127 3.56 2.69 11.74
CA PHE A 127 3.68 3.82 10.82
C PHE A 127 5.05 4.51 10.90
N GLU A 128 5.69 4.52 12.05
CA GLU A 128 7.01 5.13 12.22
C GLU A 128 8.06 4.32 11.46
N THR A 129 8.05 2.99 11.63
CA THR A 129 8.91 2.09 10.86
C THR A 129 8.63 2.19 9.36
N PHE A 130 7.35 2.27 8.94
CA PHE A 130 7.01 2.45 7.53
C PHE A 130 7.61 3.74 6.98
N THR A 131 7.46 4.85 7.68
CA THR A 131 7.97 6.17 7.28
C THR A 131 9.51 6.15 7.16
N SER A 132 10.19 5.61 8.16
CA SER A 132 11.64 5.46 8.17
C SER A 132 12.15 4.62 6.99
N ASN A 133 11.55 3.46 6.76
CA ASN A 133 11.87 2.58 5.65
C ASN A 133 11.66 3.26 4.30
N SER A 134 10.52 3.92 4.12
CA SER A 134 10.17 4.60 2.86
C SER A 134 11.13 5.74 2.54
N ASN A 135 11.50 6.54 3.53
CA ASN A 135 12.47 7.62 3.36
C ASN A 135 13.85 7.05 3.00
N THR A 136 14.31 6.01 3.69
CA THR A 136 15.57 5.34 3.39
C THR A 136 15.58 4.78 1.96
N LEU A 137 14.51 4.12 1.54
CA LEU A 137 14.38 3.58 0.19
C LEU A 137 14.38 4.70 -0.87
N TYR A 138 13.69 5.81 -0.60
CA TYR A 138 13.69 6.97 -1.48
C TYR A 138 15.11 7.55 -1.64
N GLU A 139 15.83 7.76 -0.55
CA GLU A 139 17.22 8.26 -0.57
C GLU A 139 18.16 7.33 -1.31
N LEU A 140 18.09 6.03 -1.03
CA LEU A 140 18.91 5.03 -1.73
C LEU A 140 18.61 5.00 -3.24
N ASN A 141 17.33 5.11 -3.61
CA ASN A 141 16.92 5.15 -5.02
C ASN A 141 17.41 6.42 -5.71
N SER A 142 17.25 7.59 -5.10
CA SER A 142 17.72 8.88 -5.63
C SER A 142 19.24 8.88 -5.84
N ASN A 143 19.98 8.21 -4.96
CA ASN A 143 21.43 8.02 -5.07
C ASN A 143 21.85 6.85 -5.97
N LYS A 144 20.91 6.24 -6.73
CA LYS A 144 21.13 5.13 -7.67
C LYS A 144 21.76 3.89 -7.00
N LYS A 145 21.46 3.66 -5.74
CA LYS A 145 21.90 2.46 -4.99
C LYS A 145 20.91 1.29 -5.13
N ILE A 146 19.70 1.55 -5.60
CA ILE A 146 18.66 0.55 -5.84
C ILE A 146 18.48 0.34 -7.34
N LEU A 147 18.44 -0.90 -7.78
CA LEU A 147 18.24 -1.27 -9.18
C LEU A 147 16.76 -1.50 -9.52
N ALA A 148 15.99 -2.03 -8.58
CA ALA A 148 14.58 -2.34 -8.74
C ALA A 148 13.90 -2.43 -7.37
N MET A 149 12.61 -2.09 -7.31
CA MET A 149 11.76 -2.30 -6.14
C MET A 149 10.42 -2.85 -6.59
N TYR A 150 9.81 -3.70 -5.76
CA TYR A 150 8.50 -4.26 -6.05
C TYR A 150 7.69 -4.41 -4.74
N PRO A 151 6.41 -3.98 -4.70
CA PRO A 151 5.60 -4.13 -3.51
C PRO A 151 5.16 -5.59 -3.32
N VAL A 152 5.30 -6.11 -2.11
CA VAL A 152 4.72 -7.41 -1.76
C VAL A 152 3.22 -7.20 -1.53
N CYS A 153 2.40 -7.87 -2.34
CA CYS A 153 0.94 -7.78 -2.34
C CYS A 153 0.29 -9.12 -1.92
N ALA A 154 -0.96 -9.33 -2.32
CA ALA A 154 -1.76 -10.48 -1.91
C ALA A 154 -1.15 -11.86 -2.23
N GLY A 155 -0.34 -11.96 -3.29
CA GLY A 155 0.39 -13.19 -3.65
C GLY A 155 1.69 -13.40 -2.87
N GLY A 156 2.01 -12.51 -1.94
CA GLY A 156 3.18 -12.61 -1.06
C GLY A 156 4.52 -12.49 -1.79
N ILE A 157 5.57 -12.95 -1.10
CA ILE A 157 6.94 -12.88 -1.60
C ILE A 157 7.11 -13.68 -2.90
N ALA A 158 6.47 -14.84 -3.01
CA ALA A 158 6.55 -15.70 -4.18
C ALA A 158 6.03 -14.97 -5.45
N GLU A 159 4.89 -14.30 -5.35
CA GLU A 159 4.36 -13.48 -6.46
C GLU A 159 5.33 -12.35 -6.82
N ALA A 160 5.80 -11.60 -5.81
CA ALA A 160 6.67 -10.46 -6.01
C ALA A 160 7.96 -10.85 -6.76
N VAL A 161 8.68 -11.84 -6.28
CA VAL A 161 9.94 -12.28 -6.90
C VAL A 161 9.73 -12.90 -8.28
N THR A 162 8.61 -13.60 -8.48
CA THR A 162 8.26 -14.14 -9.81
C THR A 162 8.05 -13.01 -10.83
N LYS A 163 7.28 -12.00 -10.48
CA LYS A 163 7.04 -10.84 -11.34
C LYS A 163 8.32 -10.06 -11.60
N MET A 164 9.18 -9.89 -10.60
CA MET A 164 10.49 -9.24 -10.77
C MET A 164 11.40 -10.03 -11.73
N ALA A 165 11.36 -11.36 -11.66
CA ALA A 165 12.16 -12.24 -12.51
C ALA A 165 11.68 -12.25 -13.97
N MET A 166 10.36 -12.26 -14.19
CA MET A 166 9.76 -12.36 -15.53
C MET A 166 10.13 -11.19 -16.45
N GLY A 167 10.23 -9.97 -15.92
CA GLY A 167 10.40 -8.76 -16.72
C GLY A 167 11.65 -8.77 -17.59
N ASN A 168 12.79 -9.19 -17.05
CA ASN A 168 14.07 -9.26 -17.78
C ASN A 168 14.64 -10.70 -17.84
N ARG A 169 13.86 -11.70 -17.48
CA ARG A 169 14.23 -13.13 -17.49
C ARG A 169 15.47 -13.42 -16.62
N ILE A 170 15.60 -12.72 -15.51
CA ILE A 170 16.65 -12.94 -14.51
C ILE A 170 16.05 -13.74 -13.35
N GLY A 171 16.60 -14.93 -13.11
CA GLY A 171 16.14 -15.80 -12.03
C GLY A 171 16.56 -15.30 -10.65
N ILE A 172 16.00 -15.93 -9.63
CA ILE A 172 16.35 -15.70 -8.22
C ILE A 172 16.70 -17.02 -7.54
N LYS A 173 17.70 -17.01 -6.68
CA LYS A 173 18.03 -18.10 -5.78
C LYS A 173 17.71 -17.62 -4.35
N ILE A 174 16.84 -18.32 -3.66
CA ILE A 174 16.49 -18.05 -2.26
C ILE A 174 17.13 -19.14 -1.41
N GLU A 175 18.03 -18.74 -0.52
CA GLU A 175 18.73 -19.69 0.36
C GLU A 175 18.12 -19.74 1.75
N ASN A 176 17.67 -18.57 2.29
CA ASN A 176 16.97 -18.45 3.57
C ASN A 176 15.99 -17.28 3.48
N ILE A 177 14.81 -17.42 4.10
CA ILE A 177 13.80 -16.38 4.32
C ILE A 177 13.56 -16.26 5.82
#